data_6c3c0fdc78db6e5cb513b4cc85b1f5dc
#
_entry.id   6c3c0fdc78db6e5cb513b4cc85b1f5dc
#
_cell.length_a   1.000
_cell.length_b   1.000
_cell.length_c   1.000
_cell.angle_alpha   90.00
_cell.angle_beta   90.00
_cell.angle_gamma   90.00
#
_symmetry.space_group_name_H-M   'P 1'
#
loop_
_entity.id
_entity.type
_entity.pdbx_description
1 polymer ?
#
loop_
_entity_poly.entity_id
_entity_poly.type
_entity_poly.pdbx_seq_one_letter_code
_entity_poly.pdbx_strand_id
1 'polypeptide(L)'
;MNVCVIGLGSMGKRRIRLLKQFFHELKIIGIDNNLERMKSVSTEYKVDCYLALSEFGEKADCAFVCTSPQFHASIIKECLERNLHVFSEINLIDKLYDENIRLAEQKGKTLFLSSTPLYKDEIQLIRSKVKQNGRPCAYQYHVGQYLPDWHPWDKLDKFFISNKSTNGCRELLAIELPWIQSVFGRIKAVKTTKTNLTDLKIDFYDTFLIQIEHETGAVGNLAVDVVSRQAVRRLEIFNEELYIRWNGTPNSLYEKDIISKQLKQIPAGTYIHESGYSEAINEYAYLKEIENFFEAIEGKEALYSFEEDKEILKIID
;
A
#
# COMPACT_ATOMS: atom_id res chain seq x y z
N MET A 1 -23.94 8.03 5.60
CA MET A 1 -23.43 6.77 5.01
C MET A 1 -22.94 5.86 6.14
N ASN A 2 -23.25 4.55 6.06
CA ASN A 2 -22.83 3.56 7.04
C ASN A 2 -21.60 2.81 6.51
N VAL A 3 -20.49 2.88 7.24
CA VAL A 3 -19.18 2.33 6.85
C VAL A 3 -18.81 1.16 7.76
N CYS A 4 -18.53 0.00 7.19
CA CYS A 4 -18.03 -1.16 7.90
C CYS A 4 -16.49 -1.23 7.78
N VAL A 5 -15.78 -1.39 8.89
CA VAL A 5 -14.34 -1.71 8.89
C VAL A 5 -14.17 -3.15 9.34
N ILE A 6 -13.73 -4.00 8.43
CA ILE A 6 -13.61 -5.46 8.64
C ILE A 6 -12.14 -5.82 8.86
N GLY A 7 -11.84 -6.34 10.05
CA GLY A 7 -10.47 -6.53 10.54
C GLY A 7 -10.01 -5.34 11.37
N LEU A 8 -10.01 -5.49 12.70
CA LEU A 8 -9.71 -4.42 13.68
C LEU A 8 -8.26 -4.48 14.19
N GLY A 9 -7.35 -4.93 13.32
CA GLY A 9 -5.91 -4.86 13.53
C GLY A 9 -5.35 -3.44 13.34
N SER A 10 -4.04 -3.33 13.14
CA SER A 10 -3.34 -2.03 12.97
C SER A 10 -3.96 -1.17 11.86
N MET A 11 -4.20 -1.76 10.66
CA MET A 11 -4.78 -1.01 9.53
C MET A 11 -6.24 -0.64 9.77
N GLY A 12 -7.06 -1.55 10.31
CA GLY A 12 -8.45 -1.23 10.63
C GLY A 12 -8.58 -0.11 11.66
N LYS A 13 -7.75 -0.09 12.71
CA LYS A 13 -7.68 1.02 13.67
C LYS A 13 -7.29 2.33 13.00
N ARG A 14 -6.29 2.32 12.10
CA ARG A 14 -5.89 3.50 11.33
C ARG A 14 -7.05 4.04 10.49
N ARG A 15 -7.76 3.16 9.75
CA ARG A 15 -8.91 3.57 8.93
C ARG A 15 -10.03 4.15 9.79
N ILE A 16 -10.38 3.52 10.91
CA ILE A 16 -11.39 4.04 11.84
C ILE A 16 -10.99 5.42 12.37
N ARG A 17 -9.74 5.60 12.79
CA ARG A 17 -9.22 6.87 13.30
C ARG A 17 -9.35 7.99 12.26
N LEU A 18 -8.86 7.75 11.04
CA LEU A 18 -8.93 8.74 9.95
C LEU A 18 -10.38 9.05 9.55
N LEU A 19 -11.24 8.02 9.42
CA LEU A 19 -12.65 8.21 9.11
C LEU A 19 -13.33 9.07 10.19
N LYS A 20 -13.08 8.81 11.47
CA LYS A 20 -13.65 9.62 12.56
C LYS A 20 -13.13 11.05 12.61
N GLN A 21 -11.86 11.23 12.28
CA GLN A 21 -11.21 12.54 12.36
C GLN A 21 -11.60 13.47 11.22
N PHE A 22 -11.85 12.94 10.03
CA PHE A 22 -12.03 13.75 8.84
C PHE A 22 -13.42 13.62 8.18
N PHE A 23 -14.23 12.61 8.56
CA PHE A 23 -15.56 12.34 7.97
C PHE A 23 -16.60 12.16 9.08
N HIS A 24 -16.92 13.26 9.74
CA HIS A 24 -17.73 13.27 10.98
C HIS A 24 -19.18 12.81 10.79
N GLU A 25 -19.69 12.85 9.55
CA GLU A 25 -21.06 12.47 9.18
C GLU A 25 -21.25 10.96 9.01
N LEU A 26 -20.16 10.19 9.03
CA LEU A 26 -20.21 8.74 8.81
C LEU A 26 -20.58 8.00 10.11
N LYS A 27 -21.48 7.04 9.97
CA LYS A 27 -21.68 5.99 11.00
C LYS A 27 -20.70 4.85 10.73
N ILE A 28 -19.75 4.66 11.64
CA ILE A 28 -18.70 3.65 11.49
C ILE A 28 -19.00 2.48 12.42
N ILE A 29 -18.89 1.26 11.90
CA ILE A 29 -18.97 0.02 12.66
C ILE A 29 -17.70 -0.82 12.44
N GLY A 30 -17.30 -1.56 13.46
CA GLY A 30 -16.17 -2.49 13.40
C GLY A 30 -16.64 -3.94 13.31
N ILE A 31 -15.90 -4.76 12.54
CA ILE A 31 -16.16 -6.20 12.43
C ILE A 31 -14.86 -6.96 12.63
N ASP A 32 -14.80 -7.84 13.61
CA ASP A 32 -13.66 -8.73 13.85
C ASP A 32 -14.11 -9.97 14.64
N ASN A 33 -13.47 -11.10 14.43
CA ASN A 33 -13.71 -12.32 15.20
C ASN A 33 -12.90 -12.39 16.51
N ASN A 34 -12.05 -11.40 16.78
CA ASN A 34 -11.26 -11.28 18.00
C ASN A 34 -11.92 -10.31 18.99
N LEU A 35 -12.46 -10.85 20.06
CA LEU A 35 -13.18 -10.08 21.10
C LEU A 35 -12.32 -9.01 21.79
N GLU A 36 -11.01 -9.26 21.94
CA GLU A 36 -10.09 -8.28 22.56
C GLU A 36 -9.90 -7.08 21.65
N ARG A 37 -9.73 -7.30 20.32
CA ARG A 37 -9.65 -6.22 19.33
C ARG A 37 -10.93 -5.42 19.27
N MET A 38 -12.10 -6.09 19.26
CA MET A 38 -13.40 -5.44 19.28
C MET A 38 -13.56 -4.55 20.53
N LYS A 39 -13.23 -5.08 21.72
CA LYS A 39 -13.29 -4.33 22.97
C LYS A 39 -12.34 -3.12 22.97
N SER A 40 -11.11 -3.30 22.47
CA SER A 40 -10.13 -2.21 22.34
C SER A 40 -10.66 -1.09 21.43
N VAL A 41 -11.12 -1.43 20.24
CA VAL A 41 -11.67 -0.47 19.26
C VAL A 41 -12.93 0.22 19.79
N SER A 42 -13.87 -0.54 20.36
CA SER A 42 -15.09 0.04 20.93
C SER A 42 -14.79 1.01 22.08
N THR A 43 -13.80 0.69 22.92
CA THR A 43 -13.42 1.56 24.05
C THR A 43 -12.71 2.81 23.57
N GLU A 44 -11.75 2.66 22.65
CA GLU A 44 -10.87 3.74 22.18
C GLU A 44 -11.58 4.71 21.24
N TYR A 45 -12.31 4.16 20.26
CA TYR A 45 -12.94 4.97 19.21
C TYR A 45 -14.46 5.17 19.37
N LYS A 46 -15.09 4.56 20.37
CA LYS A 46 -16.55 4.62 20.58
C LYS A 46 -17.32 4.16 19.33
N VAL A 47 -16.92 3.01 18.79
CA VAL A 47 -17.48 2.36 17.61
C VAL A 47 -18.15 1.07 18.04
N ASP A 48 -19.36 0.82 17.55
CA ASP A 48 -20.05 -0.45 17.76
C ASP A 48 -19.36 -1.55 16.97
N CYS A 49 -19.13 -2.70 17.60
CA CYS A 49 -18.41 -3.82 17.00
C CYS A 49 -19.26 -5.09 16.99
N TYR A 50 -19.17 -5.86 15.89
CA TYR A 50 -19.91 -7.08 15.64
C TYR A 50 -18.94 -8.22 15.24
N LEU A 51 -19.35 -9.48 15.47
CA LEU A 51 -18.56 -10.64 15.06
C LEU A 51 -18.61 -10.90 13.56
N ALA A 52 -19.71 -10.55 12.91
CA ALA A 52 -19.92 -10.73 11.49
C ALA A 52 -20.77 -9.60 10.89
N LEU A 53 -20.61 -9.36 9.61
CA LEU A 53 -21.40 -8.36 8.87
C LEU A 53 -22.92 -8.67 8.91
N SER A 54 -23.29 -9.93 9.04
CA SER A 54 -24.69 -10.35 9.17
C SER A 54 -25.37 -9.95 10.48
N GLU A 55 -24.61 -9.63 11.52
CA GLU A 55 -25.15 -9.19 12.81
C GLU A 55 -25.49 -7.69 12.85
N PHE A 56 -24.98 -6.92 11.89
CA PHE A 56 -25.35 -5.53 11.75
C PHE A 56 -26.74 -5.41 11.14
N GLY A 57 -27.71 -4.98 11.95
CA GLY A 57 -29.14 -4.95 11.58
C GLY A 57 -29.52 -3.84 10.60
N GLU A 58 -28.63 -2.88 10.34
CA GLU A 58 -28.84 -1.79 9.38
C GLU A 58 -28.11 -2.10 8.05
N LYS A 59 -28.49 -1.37 7.00
CA LYS A 59 -27.80 -1.47 5.72
C LYS A 59 -26.48 -0.72 5.77
N ALA A 60 -25.36 -1.39 5.48
CA ALA A 60 -24.08 -0.74 5.21
C ALA A 60 -24.03 -0.26 3.75
N ASP A 61 -23.29 0.81 3.49
CA ASP A 61 -23.09 1.38 2.16
C ASP A 61 -21.75 0.95 1.56
N CYS A 62 -20.71 0.90 2.39
CA CYS A 62 -19.38 0.46 1.99
C CYS A 62 -18.64 -0.29 3.08
N ALA A 63 -17.60 -1.02 2.70
CA ALA A 63 -16.74 -1.78 3.58
C ALA A 63 -15.26 -1.50 3.30
N PHE A 64 -14.47 -1.34 4.37
CA PHE A 64 -13.01 -1.35 4.36
C PHE A 64 -12.53 -2.72 4.82
N VAL A 65 -11.92 -3.49 3.92
CA VAL A 65 -11.38 -4.82 4.19
C VAL A 65 -9.93 -4.67 4.63
N CYS A 66 -9.70 -4.80 5.95
CA CYS A 66 -8.42 -4.58 6.63
C CYS A 66 -7.91 -5.83 7.34
N THR A 67 -8.33 -7.00 6.92
CA THR A 67 -7.90 -8.30 7.43
C THR A 67 -6.52 -8.69 6.88
N SER A 68 -6.02 -9.87 7.25
CA SER A 68 -4.82 -10.41 6.58
C SER A 68 -5.14 -10.77 5.12
N PRO A 69 -4.18 -10.59 4.17
CA PRO A 69 -4.42 -10.71 2.73
C PRO A 69 -5.04 -12.03 2.26
N GLN A 70 -4.76 -13.14 2.96
CA GLN A 70 -5.34 -14.44 2.61
C GLN A 70 -6.87 -14.51 2.72
N PHE A 71 -7.49 -13.59 3.47
CA PHE A 71 -8.94 -13.54 3.67
C PHE A 71 -9.64 -12.50 2.80
N HIS A 72 -8.89 -11.57 2.18
CA HIS A 72 -9.45 -10.47 1.41
C HIS A 72 -10.43 -10.96 0.35
N ALA A 73 -10.02 -11.93 -0.48
CA ALA A 73 -10.81 -12.39 -1.62
C ALA A 73 -12.23 -12.82 -1.25
N SER A 74 -12.41 -13.59 -0.18
CA SER A 74 -13.72 -14.08 0.28
C SER A 74 -14.56 -12.99 0.94
N ILE A 75 -13.91 -12.10 1.70
CA ILE A 75 -14.61 -10.99 2.37
C ILE A 75 -15.07 -9.95 1.34
N ILE A 76 -14.23 -9.62 0.36
CA ILE A 76 -14.61 -8.76 -0.77
C ILE A 76 -15.85 -9.32 -1.47
N LYS A 77 -15.84 -10.61 -1.81
CA LYS A 77 -16.99 -11.29 -2.44
C LYS A 77 -18.25 -11.13 -1.60
N GLU A 78 -18.18 -11.44 -0.29
CA GLU A 78 -19.32 -11.29 0.62
C GLU A 78 -19.86 -9.85 0.65
N CYS A 79 -18.98 -8.85 0.71
CA CYS A 79 -19.38 -7.45 0.69
C CYS A 79 -20.07 -7.06 -0.62
N LEU A 80 -19.52 -7.47 -1.76
CA LEU A 80 -20.13 -7.23 -3.08
C LEU A 80 -21.50 -7.92 -3.24
N GLU A 81 -21.63 -9.17 -2.78
CA GLU A 81 -22.91 -9.90 -2.76
C GLU A 81 -23.98 -9.17 -1.96
N ARG A 82 -23.58 -8.47 -0.89
CA ARG A 82 -24.44 -7.60 -0.06
C ARG A 82 -24.63 -6.18 -0.63
N ASN A 83 -24.17 -5.93 -1.86
CA ASN A 83 -24.27 -4.65 -2.56
C ASN A 83 -23.52 -3.48 -1.84
N LEU A 84 -22.37 -3.76 -1.24
CA LEU A 84 -21.48 -2.75 -0.67
C LEU A 84 -20.45 -2.30 -1.70
N HIS A 85 -20.04 -1.01 -1.65
CA HIS A 85 -18.78 -0.56 -2.23
C HIS A 85 -17.63 -1.07 -1.36
N VAL A 86 -16.51 -1.46 -1.95
CA VAL A 86 -15.42 -2.13 -1.22
C VAL A 86 -14.11 -1.39 -1.42
N PHE A 87 -13.50 -1.00 -0.30
CA PHE A 87 -12.11 -0.64 -0.20
C PHE A 87 -11.35 -1.87 0.34
N SER A 88 -10.38 -2.37 -0.41
CA SER A 88 -9.49 -3.44 0.05
C SER A 88 -8.12 -2.87 0.40
N GLU A 89 -7.58 -3.22 1.56
CA GLU A 89 -6.15 -3.05 1.81
C GLU A 89 -5.33 -3.85 0.81
N ILE A 90 -4.02 -3.57 0.76
CA ILE A 90 -3.08 -4.20 -0.16
C ILE A 90 -3.28 -5.72 -0.24
N ASN A 91 -3.30 -6.24 -1.44
CA ASN A 91 -3.36 -7.68 -1.70
C ASN A 91 -1.98 -8.24 -2.05
N LEU A 92 -1.78 -9.49 -1.66
CA LEU A 92 -0.55 -10.23 -1.94
C LEU A 92 -0.84 -11.49 -2.77
N ILE A 93 -2.11 -11.77 -3.03
CA ILE A 93 -2.60 -12.97 -3.71
C ILE A 93 -3.77 -12.56 -4.59
N ASP A 94 -3.74 -12.91 -5.87
CA ASP A 94 -4.77 -12.59 -6.87
C ASP A 94 -6.00 -13.54 -6.87
N LYS A 95 -6.17 -14.30 -5.79
CA LYS A 95 -7.30 -15.22 -5.64
C LYS A 95 -8.63 -14.50 -5.82
N LEU A 96 -9.51 -15.04 -6.66
CA LEU A 96 -10.84 -14.52 -6.99
C LEU A 96 -10.86 -13.10 -7.60
N TYR A 97 -9.76 -12.57 -8.10
CA TYR A 97 -9.74 -11.23 -8.70
C TYR A 97 -10.75 -11.10 -9.83
N ASP A 98 -10.67 -11.97 -10.85
CA ASP A 98 -11.58 -11.92 -12.00
C ASP A 98 -13.06 -12.12 -11.63
N GLU A 99 -13.33 -12.88 -10.57
CA GLU A 99 -14.68 -13.10 -10.06
C GLU A 99 -15.20 -11.84 -9.34
N ASN A 100 -14.37 -11.26 -8.45
CA ASN A 100 -14.75 -10.07 -7.69
C ASN A 100 -14.89 -8.84 -8.59
N ILE A 101 -14.00 -8.66 -9.57
CA ILE A 101 -14.09 -7.59 -10.58
C ILE A 101 -15.42 -7.68 -11.32
N ARG A 102 -15.74 -8.85 -11.89
CA ARG A 102 -17.02 -9.07 -12.60
C ARG A 102 -18.22 -8.87 -11.70
N LEU A 103 -18.14 -9.32 -10.45
CA LEU A 103 -19.23 -9.15 -9.49
C LEU A 103 -19.45 -7.66 -9.15
N ALA A 104 -18.38 -6.89 -8.97
CA ALA A 104 -18.45 -5.45 -8.74
C ALA A 104 -19.11 -4.73 -9.91
N GLU A 105 -18.71 -5.04 -11.14
CA GLU A 105 -19.30 -4.50 -12.37
C GLU A 105 -20.80 -4.83 -12.48
N GLN A 106 -21.17 -6.10 -12.30
CA GLN A 106 -22.57 -6.58 -12.35
C GLN A 106 -23.46 -5.89 -11.32
N LYS A 107 -22.90 -5.56 -10.15
CA LYS A 107 -23.60 -4.90 -9.06
C LYS A 107 -23.55 -3.38 -9.14
N GLY A 108 -22.79 -2.81 -10.06
CA GLY A 108 -22.53 -1.37 -10.13
C GLY A 108 -21.89 -0.85 -8.86
N LYS A 109 -20.90 -1.60 -8.30
CA LYS A 109 -20.21 -1.27 -7.07
C LYS A 109 -18.73 -0.96 -7.33
N THR A 110 -18.22 0.01 -6.61
CA THR A 110 -16.79 0.33 -6.61
C THR A 110 -16.03 -0.79 -5.89
N LEU A 111 -15.01 -1.31 -6.55
CA LEU A 111 -14.01 -2.22 -5.99
C LEU A 111 -12.67 -1.49 -6.06
N PHE A 112 -12.25 -0.94 -4.92
CA PHE A 112 -11.08 -0.09 -4.79
C PHE A 112 -9.95 -0.85 -4.10
N LEU A 113 -8.72 -0.74 -4.64
CA LEU A 113 -7.53 -1.37 -4.07
C LEU A 113 -6.58 -0.31 -3.52
N SER A 114 -6.17 -0.49 -2.27
CA SER A 114 -5.18 0.35 -1.60
C SER A 114 -3.81 0.25 -2.26
N SER A 115 -3.23 1.42 -2.55
CA SER A 115 -1.83 1.60 -2.92
C SER A 115 -1.36 2.95 -2.39
N THR A 116 -1.27 3.07 -1.07
CA THR A 116 -0.98 4.32 -0.34
C THR A 116 0.23 5.10 -0.87
N PRO A 117 1.34 4.47 -1.36
CA PRO A 117 2.45 5.23 -1.92
C PRO A 117 2.06 6.15 -3.08
N LEU A 118 1.06 5.79 -3.89
CA LEU A 118 0.58 6.62 -5.00
C LEU A 118 -0.01 7.97 -4.53
N TYR A 119 -0.39 8.07 -3.27
CA TYR A 119 -0.97 9.29 -2.67
C TYR A 119 0.07 10.14 -1.91
N LYS A 120 1.34 9.70 -1.85
CA LYS A 120 2.43 10.49 -1.27
C LYS A 120 2.79 11.67 -2.16
N ASP A 121 2.86 12.86 -1.59
CA ASP A 121 3.22 14.09 -2.33
C ASP A 121 4.60 13.98 -2.96
N GLU A 122 5.56 13.34 -2.29
CA GLU A 122 6.91 13.10 -2.80
C GLU A 122 6.89 12.26 -4.08
N ILE A 123 6.08 11.20 -4.11
CA ILE A 123 5.96 10.32 -5.29
C ILE A 123 5.27 11.06 -6.44
N GLN A 124 4.25 11.87 -6.16
CA GLN A 124 3.59 12.70 -7.16
C GLN A 124 4.55 13.77 -7.73
N LEU A 125 5.38 14.38 -6.89
CA LEU A 125 6.43 15.32 -7.32
C LEU A 125 7.49 14.62 -8.18
N ILE A 126 7.98 13.46 -7.78
CA ILE A 126 8.93 12.64 -8.55
C ILE A 126 8.32 12.31 -9.91
N ARG A 127 7.08 11.81 -9.94
CA ARG A 127 6.35 11.48 -11.18
C ARG A 127 6.26 12.70 -12.11
N SER A 128 5.89 13.86 -11.57
CA SER A 128 5.80 15.11 -12.34
C SER A 128 7.15 15.48 -12.96
N LYS A 129 8.24 15.41 -12.19
CA LYS A 129 9.59 15.76 -12.66
C LYS A 129 10.11 14.81 -13.71
N VAL A 130 9.93 13.50 -13.52
CA VAL A 130 10.30 12.50 -14.54
C VAL A 130 9.51 12.73 -15.82
N LYS A 131 8.20 12.99 -15.73
CA LYS A 131 7.35 13.30 -16.88
C LYS A 131 7.75 14.59 -17.58
N GLN A 132 8.08 15.66 -16.84
CA GLN A 132 8.51 16.95 -17.39
C GLN A 132 9.87 16.85 -18.09
N ASN A 133 10.80 16.04 -17.57
CA ASN A 133 12.08 15.80 -18.21
C ASN A 133 11.93 15.13 -19.60
N GLY A 134 10.93 14.26 -19.76
CA GLY A 134 10.55 13.68 -21.06
C GLY A 134 11.56 12.74 -21.68
N ARG A 135 12.67 12.42 -21.00
CA ARG A 135 13.73 11.52 -21.46
C ARG A 135 13.75 10.22 -20.63
N PRO A 136 14.14 9.10 -21.19
CA PRO A 136 14.43 7.91 -20.40
C PRO A 136 15.44 8.20 -19.29
N CYS A 137 15.21 7.61 -18.12
CA CYS A 137 16.09 7.75 -16.97
C CYS A 137 16.45 6.38 -16.39
N ALA A 138 17.54 6.34 -15.65
CA ALA A 138 17.87 5.20 -14.82
C ALA A 138 17.52 5.50 -13.36
N TYR A 139 17.21 4.44 -12.59
CA TYR A 139 17.03 4.57 -11.16
C TYR A 139 17.68 3.42 -10.39
N GLN A 140 18.05 3.73 -9.15
CA GLN A 140 18.46 2.74 -8.16
C GLN A 140 17.57 2.91 -6.93
N TYR A 141 16.94 1.84 -6.52
CA TYR A 141 16.06 1.85 -5.37
C TYR A 141 16.36 0.68 -4.44
N HIS A 142 16.50 0.97 -3.15
CA HIS A 142 16.65 -0.02 -2.11
C HIS A 142 15.57 0.19 -1.05
N VAL A 143 14.79 -0.84 -0.77
CA VAL A 143 13.82 -0.89 0.32
C VAL A 143 14.03 -2.16 1.13
N GLY A 144 14.17 -2.02 2.44
CA GLY A 144 14.37 -3.16 3.32
C GLY A 144 14.29 -2.79 4.79
N GLN A 145 14.03 -3.80 5.60
CA GLN A 145 14.05 -3.72 7.05
C GLN A 145 14.14 -5.13 7.63
N TYR A 146 14.88 -5.31 8.71
CA TYR A 146 15.02 -6.62 9.36
C TYR A 146 13.67 -7.16 9.85
N LEU A 147 13.28 -8.34 9.36
CA LEU A 147 11.94 -8.90 9.57
C LEU A 147 11.49 -8.98 11.03
N PRO A 148 12.34 -9.44 11.98
CA PRO A 148 11.96 -9.46 13.39
C PRO A 148 11.68 -8.08 14.01
N ASP A 149 12.17 -6.99 13.40
CA ASP A 149 11.97 -5.63 13.90
C ASP A 149 10.66 -4.99 13.41
N TRP A 150 9.91 -5.67 12.50
CA TRP A 150 8.62 -5.15 11.99
C TRP A 150 7.54 -5.16 13.05
N HIS A 151 7.47 -6.25 13.84
CA HIS A 151 6.52 -6.45 14.92
C HIS A 151 7.23 -7.11 16.11
N PRO A 152 8.08 -6.38 16.85
CA PRO A 152 8.92 -6.95 17.91
C PRO A 152 8.13 -7.48 19.09
N TRP A 153 6.84 -7.12 19.20
CA TRP A 153 5.90 -7.60 20.22
C TRP A 153 5.16 -8.90 19.82
N ASP A 154 5.22 -9.31 18.55
CA ASP A 154 4.60 -10.52 18.04
C ASP A 154 5.64 -11.61 17.79
N LYS A 155 5.25 -12.87 17.97
CA LYS A 155 6.07 -13.98 17.52
C LYS A 155 6.03 -14.05 16.01
N LEU A 156 7.20 -14.15 15.39
CA LEU A 156 7.38 -14.14 13.93
C LEU A 156 6.50 -15.19 13.22
N ASP A 157 6.38 -16.38 13.82
CA ASP A 157 5.58 -17.50 13.30
C ASP A 157 4.05 -17.26 13.27
N LYS A 158 3.57 -16.25 13.97
CA LYS A 158 2.14 -15.87 14.02
C LYS A 158 1.76 -14.73 13.10
N PHE A 159 2.75 -14.09 12.48
CA PHE A 159 2.51 -12.95 11.63
C PHE A 159 2.45 -13.38 10.15
N PHE A 160 1.47 -12.87 9.39
CA PHE A 160 1.20 -13.31 8.01
C PHE A 160 2.40 -13.15 7.06
N ILE A 161 3.28 -12.17 7.31
CA ILE A 161 4.48 -11.93 6.49
C ILE A 161 5.56 -12.99 6.64
N SER A 162 5.42 -13.90 7.59
CA SER A 162 6.29 -15.07 7.74
C SER A 162 5.82 -16.27 6.91
N ASN A 163 4.67 -16.17 6.26
CA ASN A 163 4.14 -17.21 5.40
C ASN A 163 4.69 -17.06 3.98
N LYS A 164 4.98 -18.18 3.31
CA LYS A 164 5.53 -18.21 1.95
C LYS A 164 4.72 -17.41 0.93
N SER A 165 3.38 -17.47 0.98
CA SER A 165 2.50 -16.80 0.02
C SER A 165 2.26 -15.33 0.29
N THR A 166 2.59 -14.84 1.50
CA THR A 166 2.36 -13.45 1.93
C THR A 166 3.60 -12.85 2.57
N ASN A 167 4.77 -13.38 2.26
CA ASN A 167 6.04 -13.03 2.91
C ASN A 167 6.41 -11.54 2.82
N GLY A 168 7.31 -11.10 3.70
CA GLY A 168 7.68 -9.68 3.81
C GLY A 168 8.29 -9.09 2.55
N CYS A 169 9.11 -9.84 1.78
CA CYS A 169 9.61 -9.35 0.50
C CYS A 169 8.48 -9.19 -0.52
N ARG A 170 7.51 -10.12 -0.54
CA ARG A 170 6.32 -10.02 -1.40
C ARG A 170 5.48 -8.80 -1.05
N GLU A 171 5.29 -8.53 0.25
CA GLU A 171 4.58 -7.34 0.71
C GLU A 171 5.29 -6.06 0.27
N LEU A 172 6.62 -5.97 0.47
CA LEU A 172 7.39 -4.82 -0.01
C LEU A 172 7.26 -4.64 -1.52
N LEU A 173 7.36 -5.70 -2.32
CA LEU A 173 7.22 -5.62 -3.77
C LEU A 173 5.83 -5.15 -4.18
N ALA A 174 4.77 -5.65 -3.54
CA ALA A 174 3.40 -5.22 -3.80
C ALA A 174 3.13 -3.76 -3.40
N ILE A 175 3.85 -3.24 -2.40
CA ILE A 175 3.81 -1.81 -2.02
C ILE A 175 4.56 -0.94 -3.05
N GLU A 176 5.73 -1.39 -3.50
CA GLU A 176 6.66 -0.52 -4.22
C GLU A 176 6.46 -0.54 -5.74
N LEU A 177 6.15 -1.68 -6.35
CA LEU A 177 6.03 -1.78 -7.81
C LEU A 177 4.91 -0.92 -8.42
N PRO A 178 3.73 -0.74 -7.79
CA PRO A 178 2.68 0.12 -8.34
C PRO A 178 3.15 1.56 -8.56
N TRP A 179 3.79 2.18 -7.57
CA TRP A 179 4.25 3.55 -7.72
C TRP A 179 5.47 3.66 -8.66
N ILE A 180 6.37 2.66 -8.66
CA ILE A 180 7.48 2.58 -9.61
C ILE A 180 6.92 2.58 -11.04
N GLN A 181 5.92 1.75 -11.33
CA GLN A 181 5.25 1.71 -12.62
C GLN A 181 4.57 3.04 -12.96
N SER A 182 3.94 3.71 -12.00
CA SER A 182 3.29 5.00 -12.22
C SER A 182 4.28 6.14 -12.55
N VAL A 183 5.51 6.06 -12.03
CA VAL A 183 6.58 7.05 -12.26
C VAL A 183 7.31 6.79 -13.57
N PHE A 184 7.73 5.53 -13.82
CA PHE A 184 8.64 5.19 -14.90
C PHE A 184 7.96 4.56 -16.12
N GLY A 185 6.65 4.30 -16.04
CA GLY A 185 5.87 3.63 -17.07
C GLY A 185 5.75 2.13 -16.83
N ARG A 186 4.92 1.49 -17.64
CA ARG A 186 4.64 0.06 -17.53
C ARG A 186 5.92 -0.77 -17.56
N ILE A 187 6.00 -1.78 -16.70
CA ILE A 187 7.12 -2.71 -16.64
C ILE A 187 7.04 -3.63 -17.86
N LYS A 188 8.10 -3.64 -18.67
CA LYS A 188 8.24 -4.44 -19.89
C LYS A 188 8.92 -5.77 -19.62
N ALA A 189 9.97 -5.77 -18.79
CA ALA A 189 10.75 -6.96 -18.47
C ALA A 189 11.43 -6.82 -17.11
N VAL A 190 11.62 -7.95 -16.44
CA VAL A 190 12.37 -8.05 -15.19
C VAL A 190 13.38 -9.19 -15.25
N LYS A 191 14.53 -9.00 -14.58
CA LYS A 191 15.49 -10.07 -14.30
C LYS A 191 15.76 -10.08 -12.80
N THR A 192 15.39 -11.17 -12.13
CA THR A 192 15.42 -11.28 -10.67
C THR A 192 16.46 -12.28 -10.21
N THR A 193 17.26 -11.89 -9.21
CA THR A 193 18.10 -12.79 -8.41
C THR A 193 17.50 -12.84 -7.01
N LYS A 194 17.20 -14.05 -6.51
CA LYS A 194 16.62 -14.29 -5.19
C LYS A 194 17.64 -15.08 -4.35
N THR A 195 17.83 -14.72 -3.07
CA THR A 195 18.78 -15.41 -2.18
C THR A 195 18.35 -15.31 -0.71
N ASN A 196 18.98 -16.10 0.14
CA ASN A 196 18.84 -16.01 1.60
C ASN A 196 20.18 -15.58 2.20
N LEU A 197 20.16 -14.49 2.96
CA LEU A 197 21.32 -13.89 3.61
C LEU A 197 21.25 -13.98 5.14
N THR A 198 20.17 -14.54 5.69
CA THR A 198 19.99 -14.73 7.14
C THR A 198 19.79 -16.20 7.51
N ASP A 199 20.02 -16.52 8.78
CA ASP A 199 19.69 -17.82 9.40
C ASP A 199 18.25 -17.85 9.98
N LEU A 200 17.40 -16.91 9.59
CA LEU A 200 15.98 -16.92 9.97
C LEU A 200 15.33 -18.21 9.43
N LYS A 201 14.57 -18.88 10.28
CA LYS A 201 13.83 -20.10 9.90
C LYS A 201 12.57 -19.72 9.15
N ILE A 202 12.73 -19.26 7.91
CA ILE A 202 11.68 -18.86 6.97
C ILE A 202 11.78 -19.74 5.71
N ASP A 203 10.67 -19.98 5.04
CA ASP A 203 10.58 -20.85 3.86
C ASP A 203 10.47 -20.06 2.54
N PHE A 204 10.96 -18.81 2.55
CA PHE A 204 11.00 -17.92 1.39
C PHE A 204 12.34 -17.19 1.30
N TYR A 205 12.63 -16.60 0.14
CA TYR A 205 13.83 -15.79 -0.06
C TYR A 205 13.71 -14.47 0.69
N ASP A 206 14.74 -14.10 1.42
CA ASP A 206 14.80 -12.88 2.25
C ASP A 206 15.38 -11.66 1.53
N THR A 207 15.92 -11.86 0.32
CA THR A 207 16.56 -10.82 -0.48
C THR A 207 16.29 -11.01 -1.97
N PHE A 208 15.87 -9.94 -2.63
CA PHE A 208 15.61 -9.86 -4.06
C PHE A 208 16.40 -8.71 -4.68
N LEU A 209 17.13 -8.99 -5.75
CA LEU A 209 17.79 -8.01 -6.61
C LEU A 209 17.14 -8.08 -7.97
N ILE A 210 16.51 -7.00 -8.41
CA ILE A 210 15.65 -6.97 -9.60
C ILE A 210 16.14 -5.89 -10.54
N GLN A 211 16.49 -6.27 -11.78
CA GLN A 211 16.65 -5.34 -12.89
C GLN A 211 15.32 -5.18 -13.60
N ILE A 212 14.91 -3.96 -13.87
CA ILE A 212 13.61 -3.61 -14.45
C ILE A 212 13.82 -2.79 -15.71
N GLU A 213 13.14 -3.17 -16.79
CA GLU A 213 13.01 -2.39 -18.02
C GLU A 213 11.57 -1.92 -18.17
N HIS A 214 11.37 -0.63 -18.48
CA HIS A 214 10.06 -0.03 -18.71
C HIS A 214 9.79 0.21 -20.18
N GLU A 215 8.51 0.26 -20.57
CA GLU A 215 8.10 0.55 -21.96
C GLU A 215 8.53 1.95 -22.41
N THR A 216 8.71 2.89 -21.49
CA THR A 216 9.23 4.24 -21.75
C THR A 216 10.73 4.30 -22.10
N GLY A 217 11.43 3.18 -21.95
CA GLY A 217 12.90 3.11 -22.06
C GLY A 217 13.63 3.41 -20.75
N ALA A 218 12.91 3.73 -19.66
CA ALA A 218 13.52 3.82 -18.34
C ALA A 218 14.00 2.45 -17.86
N VAL A 219 15.08 2.44 -17.07
CA VAL A 219 15.68 1.21 -16.52
C VAL A 219 15.98 1.36 -15.04
N GLY A 220 15.82 0.29 -14.28
CA GLY A 220 16.03 0.34 -12.83
C GLY A 220 16.69 -0.88 -12.22
N ASN A 221 17.35 -0.65 -11.08
CA ASN A 221 17.78 -1.69 -10.16
C ASN A 221 16.98 -1.50 -8.85
N LEU A 222 16.24 -2.53 -8.46
CA LEU A 222 15.47 -2.58 -7.23
C LEU A 222 16.03 -3.67 -6.32
N ALA A 223 16.47 -3.29 -5.12
CA ALA A 223 16.78 -4.20 -4.04
C ALA A 223 15.62 -4.20 -3.03
N VAL A 224 15.10 -5.39 -2.74
CA VAL A 224 14.07 -5.60 -1.72
C VAL A 224 14.56 -6.66 -0.75
N ASP A 225 14.56 -6.36 0.55
CA ASP A 225 15.02 -7.31 1.54
C ASP A 225 14.30 -7.20 2.89
N VAL A 226 14.39 -8.29 3.66
CA VAL A 226 13.96 -8.33 5.06
C VAL A 226 15.14 -8.61 6.00
N VAL A 227 16.34 -8.25 5.57
CA VAL A 227 17.60 -8.49 6.29
C VAL A 227 18.31 -7.21 6.77
N SER A 228 17.95 -6.06 6.23
CA SER A 228 18.56 -4.77 6.55
C SER A 228 18.33 -4.37 8.00
N ARG A 229 19.41 -4.33 8.80
CA ARG A 229 19.36 -3.98 10.22
C ARG A 229 18.95 -2.54 10.49
N GLN A 230 19.14 -1.67 9.53
CA GLN A 230 18.57 -0.33 9.52
C GLN A 230 17.52 -0.27 8.42
N ALA A 231 16.30 0.13 8.78
CA ALA A 231 15.24 0.34 7.80
C ALA A 231 15.70 1.34 6.73
N VAL A 232 15.56 0.96 5.47
CA VAL A 232 16.03 1.74 4.32
C VAL A 232 14.92 1.92 3.30
N ARG A 233 14.87 3.13 2.73
CA ARG A 233 14.11 3.51 1.53
C ARG A 233 14.94 4.53 0.79
N ARG A 234 15.82 4.10 -0.10
CA ARG A 234 16.77 4.97 -0.80
C ARG A 234 16.55 4.89 -2.29
N LEU A 235 16.13 6.00 -2.88
CA LEU A 235 15.91 6.16 -4.31
C LEU A 235 16.88 7.19 -4.88
N GLU A 236 17.51 6.86 -5.99
CA GLU A 236 18.22 7.78 -6.87
C GLU A 236 17.70 7.62 -8.30
N ILE A 237 17.40 8.74 -8.95
CA ILE A 237 16.95 8.81 -10.35
C ILE A 237 17.91 9.71 -11.10
N PHE A 238 18.37 9.28 -12.27
CA PHE A 238 19.35 10.06 -13.01
C PHE A 238 19.27 9.84 -14.52
N ASN A 239 19.55 10.91 -15.23
CA ASN A 239 19.98 10.96 -16.61
C ASN A 239 20.86 12.22 -16.81
N GLU A 240 21.16 12.63 -18.04
CA GLU A 240 22.00 13.79 -18.32
C GLU A 240 21.46 15.09 -17.72
N GLU A 241 20.13 15.27 -17.67
CA GLU A 241 19.46 16.52 -17.28
C GLU A 241 18.65 16.40 -15.99
N LEU A 242 18.60 15.21 -15.36
CA LEU A 242 17.82 14.96 -14.15
C LEU A 242 18.66 14.20 -13.13
N TYR A 243 18.67 14.69 -11.89
CA TYR A 243 19.14 13.93 -10.75
C TYR A 243 18.22 14.19 -9.55
N ILE A 244 17.58 13.14 -9.06
CA ILE A 244 16.70 13.17 -7.87
C ILE A 244 17.20 12.17 -6.86
N ARG A 245 17.16 12.52 -5.58
CA ARG A 245 17.43 11.63 -4.44
C ARG A 245 16.31 11.73 -3.42
N TRP A 246 15.86 10.58 -2.91
CA TRP A 246 14.84 10.49 -1.85
C TRP A 246 15.13 9.34 -0.90
N ASN A 247 14.96 9.56 0.41
CA ASN A 247 15.21 8.57 1.45
C ASN A 247 13.91 8.07 2.13
N GLY A 248 12.77 8.19 1.45
CA GLY A 248 11.49 7.65 1.94
C GLY A 248 10.75 8.51 2.97
N THR A 249 11.34 9.61 3.42
CA THR A 249 10.71 10.54 4.39
C THR A 249 10.32 11.85 3.71
N PRO A 250 9.33 12.60 4.25
CA PRO A 250 8.81 13.82 3.64
C PRO A 250 9.87 14.88 3.35
N ASN A 251 10.84 15.06 4.23
CA ASN A 251 11.86 16.11 4.12
C ASN A 251 13.17 15.65 3.47
N SER A 252 13.17 14.49 2.79
CA SER A 252 14.38 13.89 2.22
C SER A 252 14.41 13.87 0.69
N LEU A 253 13.49 14.58 0.04
CA LEU A 253 13.45 14.70 -1.42
C LEU A 253 14.34 15.85 -1.87
N TYR A 254 15.29 15.56 -2.74
CA TYR A 254 16.24 16.51 -3.31
C TYR A 254 16.35 16.37 -4.82
N GLU A 255 16.54 17.50 -5.48
CA GLU A 255 16.88 17.57 -6.90
C GLU A 255 18.18 18.33 -7.08
N LYS A 256 19.02 17.90 -8.00
CA LYS A 256 20.22 18.62 -8.38
C LYS A 256 19.90 19.61 -9.49
N ASP A 257 20.14 20.87 -9.23
CA ASP A 257 20.16 21.91 -10.26
C ASP A 257 21.38 21.70 -11.17
N ILE A 258 21.16 21.38 -12.44
CA ILE A 258 22.22 20.98 -13.38
C ILE A 258 23.15 22.14 -13.71
N ILE A 259 22.65 23.39 -13.69
CA ILE A 259 23.42 24.59 -14.02
C ILE A 259 24.30 24.99 -12.82
N SER A 260 23.68 25.20 -11.67
CA SER A 260 24.41 25.61 -10.45
C SER A 260 25.13 24.45 -9.76
N LYS A 261 24.86 23.20 -10.15
CA LYS A 261 25.36 21.94 -9.55
C LYS A 261 25.01 21.77 -8.06
N GLN A 262 24.11 22.60 -7.54
CA GLN A 262 23.65 22.51 -6.15
C GLN A 262 22.52 21.50 -6.00
N LEU A 263 22.56 20.75 -4.91
CA LEU A 263 21.48 19.87 -4.49
C LEU A 263 20.47 20.70 -3.67
N LYS A 264 19.24 20.83 -4.17
CA LYS A 264 18.17 21.61 -3.55
C LYS A 264 17.11 20.66 -2.98
N GLN A 265 16.72 20.89 -1.74
CA GLN A 265 15.58 20.20 -1.15
C GLN A 265 14.30 20.63 -1.84
N ILE A 266 13.45 19.66 -2.20
CA ILE A 266 12.10 19.91 -2.70
C ILE A 266 11.16 19.78 -1.49
N PRO A 267 10.43 20.84 -1.10
CA PRO A 267 9.45 20.74 -0.05
C PRO A 267 8.37 19.71 -0.46
N ALA A 268 8.18 18.69 0.32
CA ALA A 268 7.04 17.81 0.20
C ALA A 268 5.83 18.43 0.91
N GLY A 269 4.62 18.12 0.43
CA GLY A 269 3.37 18.73 0.84
C GLY A 269 3.00 18.61 2.33
N THR A 270 1.74 18.30 2.60
CA THR A 270 1.23 18.19 3.98
C THR A 270 1.76 16.94 4.67
N TYR A 271 2.25 17.10 5.90
CA TYR A 271 2.68 16.01 6.75
C TYR A 271 1.79 15.91 7.99
N ILE A 272 1.11 14.78 8.14
CA ILE A 272 0.34 14.43 9.32
C ILE A 272 0.99 13.20 9.93
N HIS A 273 1.43 13.32 11.18
CA HIS A 273 2.07 12.24 11.93
C HIS A 273 1.23 11.80 13.11
N GLU A 274 1.10 10.51 13.30
CA GLU A 274 0.46 9.90 14.46
C GLU A 274 1.53 9.41 15.44
N SER A 275 1.38 9.79 16.71
CA SER A 275 2.31 9.39 17.77
C SER A 275 2.41 7.86 17.86
N GLY A 276 3.64 7.36 18.00
CA GLY A 276 3.92 5.93 18.08
C GLY A 276 4.15 5.22 16.75
N TYR A 277 3.98 5.90 15.62
CA TYR A 277 4.37 5.39 14.31
C TYR A 277 5.75 5.92 13.87
N SER A 278 6.36 5.24 12.89
CA SER A 278 7.61 5.72 12.28
C SER A 278 7.40 7.07 11.60
N GLU A 279 8.38 7.98 11.70
CA GLU A 279 8.38 9.29 11.01
C GLU A 279 8.31 9.17 9.47
N ALA A 280 8.63 8.02 8.91
CA ALA A 280 8.45 7.76 7.48
C ALA A 280 6.98 7.58 7.07
N ILE A 281 6.07 7.43 8.04
CA ILE A 281 4.64 7.26 7.79
C ILE A 281 3.97 8.63 7.81
N ASN A 282 3.46 9.04 6.65
CA ASN A 282 2.63 10.24 6.51
C ASN A 282 1.16 9.82 6.43
N GLU A 283 0.38 10.11 7.47
CA GLU A 283 -1.05 9.79 7.54
C GLU A 283 -1.88 10.52 6.47
N TYR A 284 -1.38 11.65 5.95
CA TYR A 284 -2.04 12.39 4.88
C TYR A 284 -2.20 11.59 3.59
N ALA A 285 -1.24 10.71 3.27
CA ALA A 285 -1.36 9.82 2.12
C ALA A 285 -2.53 8.81 2.29
N TYR A 286 -2.72 8.28 3.49
CA TYR A 286 -3.85 7.40 3.80
C TYR A 286 -5.19 8.15 3.77
N LEU A 287 -5.21 9.42 4.19
CA LEU A 287 -6.39 10.27 4.10
C LEU A 287 -6.79 10.51 2.64
N LYS A 288 -5.84 10.94 1.78
CA LYS A 288 -6.08 11.12 0.35
C LYS A 288 -6.60 9.85 -0.34
N GLU A 289 -6.11 8.71 0.08
CA GLU A 289 -6.56 7.42 -0.44
C GLU A 289 -8.02 7.14 -0.07
N ILE A 290 -8.44 7.45 1.17
CA ILE A 290 -9.84 7.37 1.60
C ILE A 290 -10.71 8.36 0.81
N GLU A 291 -10.25 9.59 0.62
CA GLU A 291 -10.93 10.60 -0.20
C GLU A 291 -11.15 10.09 -1.63
N ASN A 292 -10.12 9.53 -2.27
CA ASN A 292 -10.22 8.98 -3.62
C ASN A 292 -11.18 7.77 -3.68
N PHE A 293 -11.26 6.95 -2.62
CA PHE A 293 -12.28 5.89 -2.56
C PHE A 293 -13.71 6.45 -2.58
N PHE A 294 -14.00 7.47 -1.78
CA PHE A 294 -15.31 8.11 -1.80
C PHE A 294 -15.60 8.81 -3.13
N GLU A 295 -14.59 9.45 -3.72
CA GLU A 295 -14.70 10.01 -5.06
C GLU A 295 -14.95 8.93 -6.13
N ALA A 296 -14.35 7.74 -5.98
CA ALA A 296 -14.58 6.61 -6.89
C ALA A 296 -16.01 6.05 -6.76
N ILE A 297 -16.62 6.10 -5.57
CA ILE A 297 -18.05 5.79 -5.39
C ILE A 297 -18.92 6.77 -6.19
N GLU A 298 -18.50 8.02 -6.34
CA GLU A 298 -19.17 9.07 -7.13
C GLU A 298 -18.82 9.02 -8.64
N GLY A 299 -18.01 8.05 -9.08
CA GLY A 299 -17.69 7.79 -10.48
C GLY A 299 -16.37 8.41 -10.97
N LYS A 300 -15.51 8.93 -10.08
CA LYS A 300 -14.14 9.32 -10.44
C LYS A 300 -13.22 8.10 -10.54
N GLU A 301 -12.11 8.23 -11.27
CA GLU A 301 -11.12 7.16 -11.40
C GLU A 301 -10.32 6.96 -10.09
N ALA A 302 -10.13 5.69 -9.71
CA ALA A 302 -9.15 5.30 -8.71
C ALA A 302 -7.72 5.38 -9.31
N LEU A 303 -6.73 5.70 -8.47
CA LEU A 303 -5.33 5.74 -8.94
C LEU A 303 -4.71 4.37 -9.18
N TYR A 304 -5.35 3.32 -8.71
CA TYR A 304 -4.88 1.93 -8.84
C TYR A 304 -6.06 0.96 -8.87
N SER A 305 -5.97 -0.07 -9.69
CA SER A 305 -7.03 -1.06 -9.89
C SER A 305 -6.59 -2.48 -9.59
N PHE A 306 -7.55 -3.38 -9.43
CA PHE A 306 -7.31 -4.82 -9.29
C PHE A 306 -6.70 -5.44 -10.56
N GLU A 307 -7.03 -4.91 -11.73
CA GLU A 307 -6.46 -5.32 -13.01
C GLU A 307 -4.97 -5.00 -13.09
N GLU A 308 -4.59 -3.78 -12.69
CA GLU A 308 -3.18 -3.36 -12.63
C GLU A 308 -2.41 -4.19 -11.61
N ASP A 309 -2.99 -4.43 -10.44
CA ASP A 309 -2.38 -5.23 -9.38
C ASP A 309 -2.15 -6.68 -9.82
N LYS A 310 -3.08 -7.27 -10.57
CA LYS A 310 -2.92 -8.60 -11.13
C LYS A 310 -1.67 -8.72 -12.02
N GLU A 311 -1.36 -7.68 -12.80
CA GLU A 311 -0.13 -7.64 -13.61
C GLU A 311 1.12 -7.47 -12.72
N ILE A 312 1.04 -6.68 -11.67
CA ILE A 312 2.12 -6.53 -10.69
C ILE A 312 2.40 -7.84 -9.94
N LEU A 313 1.35 -8.55 -9.49
CA LEU A 313 1.51 -9.83 -8.77
C LEU A 313 2.17 -10.91 -9.65
N LYS A 314 1.91 -10.92 -10.97
CA LYS A 314 2.62 -11.81 -11.92
C LYS A 314 4.13 -11.51 -12.02
N ILE A 315 4.55 -10.27 -11.79
CA ILE A 315 5.97 -9.88 -11.80
C ILE A 315 6.65 -10.37 -10.51
N ILE A 316 5.90 -10.41 -9.40
CA ILE A 316 6.41 -10.82 -8.09
C ILE A 316 6.60 -12.35 -8.02
N ASP A 317 5.75 -13.12 -8.67
CA ASP A 317 5.79 -14.60 -8.73
C ASP A 317 6.99 -15.09 -9.54
#